data_a7d0053ccc2f92d0dd32f1dcdbae22b1
#
_entry.id   a7d0053ccc2f92d0dd32f1dcdbae22b1
#
_cell.length_a   1.000
_cell.length_b   1.000
_cell.length_c   1.000
_cell.angle_alpha   90.00
_cell.angle_beta   90.00
_cell.angle_gamma   90.00
#
_symmetry.space_group_name_H-M   'P 1'
#
loop_
_entity.id
_entity.type
_entity.pdbx_description
1 polymer ?
#
loop_
_entity_poly.entity_id
_entity_poly.type
_entity_poly.pdbx_seq_one_letter_code
_entity_poly.pdbx_strand_id
1 'polypeptide(L)'
;MEHQSSVAYGNNYANGYLGRDLSGTGVGLNWDFIIIHETGHEWFANNITAKDQADMWVHEGFTSYSETLFTENYMDKDAAEKYIIGVRKSIQNDKPIIGHYGIRNEGSSDMYPKGANMLHTIRQVINDDEKFRQILRGLNKDFYHQTITTKQVEDYISQKSGIDFSSVFNQYLRTVKIPNLEYSQTGNILKFRYSNVVDKFSLPLRLKDNQLINPTTEWQTVKLNSENPVEFNPNYYVIYKKI
;
A
#
# COMPACT_ATOMS: atom_id res chain seq x y z
N MET A 1 -16.89 4.43 -11.93
CA MET A 1 -17.34 3.16 -12.56
C MET A 1 -16.44 2.85 -13.74
N GLU A 2 -15.72 1.81 -13.62
CA GLU A 2 -14.61 1.33 -14.43
C GLU A 2 -15.05 0.58 -15.71
N HIS A 3 -16.04 1.11 -16.42
CA HIS A 3 -16.46 0.52 -17.67
C HIS A 3 -15.39 0.76 -18.75
N GLN A 4 -14.88 -0.31 -19.34
CA GLN A 4 -13.88 -0.23 -20.40
C GLN A 4 -14.33 0.71 -21.51
N SER A 5 -13.49 1.69 -21.85
CA SER A 5 -13.73 2.69 -22.91
C SER A 5 -14.99 3.55 -22.76
N SER A 6 -15.72 3.44 -21.64
CA SER A 6 -16.97 4.17 -21.39
C SER A 6 -17.16 4.48 -19.90
N VAL A 7 -16.19 5.17 -19.33
CA VAL A 7 -16.16 5.53 -17.90
C VAL A 7 -17.37 6.41 -17.54
N ALA A 8 -18.08 6.06 -16.45
CA ALA A 8 -19.09 6.92 -15.87
C ALA A 8 -18.42 8.05 -15.08
N TYR A 9 -18.40 9.24 -15.67
CA TYR A 9 -17.72 10.41 -15.14
C TYR A 9 -18.71 11.44 -14.58
N GLY A 10 -18.42 11.99 -13.40
CA GLY A 10 -19.31 12.96 -12.73
C GLY A 10 -18.57 14.01 -11.90
N ASN A 11 -17.30 14.31 -12.21
CA ASN A 11 -16.48 15.25 -11.42
C ASN A 11 -16.50 16.69 -11.95
N ASN A 12 -17.30 16.98 -13.00
CA ASN A 12 -17.42 18.32 -13.61
C ASN A 12 -16.08 18.96 -14.03
N TYR A 13 -15.07 18.13 -14.34
CA TYR A 13 -13.68 18.53 -14.63
C TYR A 13 -13.03 19.35 -13.49
N ALA A 14 -13.49 19.14 -12.25
CA ALA A 14 -12.89 19.74 -11.08
C ALA A 14 -11.67 18.94 -10.61
N ASN A 15 -10.63 19.62 -10.13
CA ASN A 15 -9.53 18.95 -9.46
C ASN A 15 -9.96 18.38 -8.09
N GLY A 16 -9.32 17.32 -7.66
CA GLY A 16 -9.71 16.53 -6.49
C GLY A 16 -10.98 15.71 -6.75
N TYR A 17 -11.56 15.15 -5.70
CA TYR A 17 -12.84 14.45 -5.75
C TYR A 17 -13.97 15.43 -5.47
N LEU A 18 -14.68 15.86 -6.50
CA LEU A 18 -15.71 16.92 -6.41
C LEU A 18 -15.17 18.18 -5.69
N GLY A 19 -13.97 18.61 -6.06
CA GLY A 19 -13.30 19.77 -5.46
C GLY A 19 -12.67 19.53 -4.09
N ARG A 20 -12.66 18.29 -3.58
CA ARG A 20 -12.09 17.94 -2.27
C ARG A 20 -10.79 17.17 -2.42
N ASP A 21 -9.81 17.47 -1.58
CA ASP A 21 -8.58 16.69 -1.47
C ASP A 21 -8.78 15.51 -0.52
N LEU A 22 -8.78 14.28 -1.07
CA LEU A 22 -8.92 13.07 -0.28
C LEU A 22 -7.68 12.78 0.58
N SER A 23 -6.52 13.31 0.22
CA SER A 23 -5.30 13.16 1.03
C SER A 23 -5.21 14.15 2.19
N GLY A 24 -5.91 15.27 2.10
CA GLY A 24 -5.84 16.38 3.07
C GLY A 24 -4.47 17.07 3.13
N THR A 25 -3.66 16.94 2.07
CA THR A 25 -2.30 17.52 1.98
C THR A 25 -2.19 18.69 1.00
N GLY A 26 -3.24 18.95 0.26
CA GLY A 26 -3.28 19.90 -0.87
C GLY A 26 -2.85 19.27 -2.20
N VAL A 27 -2.15 18.13 -2.18
CA VAL A 27 -1.63 17.50 -3.39
C VAL A 27 -2.75 17.02 -4.31
N GLY A 28 -3.78 16.39 -3.76
CA GLY A 28 -4.92 15.86 -4.54
C GLY A 28 -5.77 16.91 -5.24
N LEU A 29 -5.53 18.21 -5.03
CA LEU A 29 -6.20 19.31 -5.74
C LEU A 29 -5.48 19.72 -7.05
N ASN A 30 -4.39 19.04 -7.43
CA ASN A 30 -3.65 19.36 -8.64
C ASN A 30 -4.11 18.59 -9.87
N TRP A 31 -5.00 17.62 -9.70
CA TRP A 31 -5.51 16.75 -10.77
C TRP A 31 -6.94 16.27 -10.48
N ASP A 32 -7.65 15.86 -11.52
CA ASP A 32 -8.99 15.29 -11.42
C ASP A 32 -8.93 13.85 -10.94
N PHE A 33 -9.42 13.63 -9.70
CA PHE A 33 -9.37 12.32 -9.05
C PHE A 33 -10.05 11.21 -9.87
N ILE A 34 -11.27 11.47 -10.38
CA ILE A 34 -12.03 10.45 -11.09
C ILE A 34 -11.34 10.06 -12.39
N ILE A 35 -10.80 11.01 -13.14
CA ILE A 35 -10.09 10.71 -14.39
C ILE A 35 -8.89 9.79 -14.10
N ILE A 36 -8.09 10.10 -13.10
CA ILE A 36 -6.89 9.32 -12.81
C ILE A 36 -7.24 7.96 -12.24
N HIS A 37 -8.18 7.90 -11.29
CA HIS A 37 -8.63 6.64 -10.69
C HIS A 37 -9.23 5.70 -11.75
N GLU A 38 -10.23 6.14 -12.47
CA GLU A 38 -10.91 5.31 -13.48
C GLU A 38 -9.99 4.92 -14.64
N THR A 39 -8.99 5.75 -14.98
CA THR A 39 -7.96 5.38 -15.95
C THR A 39 -7.10 4.23 -15.43
N GLY A 40 -6.79 4.18 -14.14
CA GLY A 40 -6.06 3.08 -13.50
C GLY A 40 -6.77 1.73 -13.64
N HIS A 41 -8.09 1.73 -13.68
CA HIS A 41 -8.90 0.53 -13.88
C HIS A 41 -8.75 -0.12 -15.27
N GLU A 42 -8.22 0.57 -16.26
CA GLU A 42 -7.89 -0.07 -17.55
C GLU A 42 -6.84 -1.19 -17.38
N TRP A 43 -5.95 -1.06 -16.39
CA TRP A 43 -4.95 -2.07 -16.05
C TRP A 43 -5.44 -3.03 -14.94
N PHE A 44 -6.13 -2.51 -13.92
CA PHE A 44 -6.54 -3.27 -12.74
C PHE A 44 -8.07 -3.21 -12.57
N ALA A 45 -8.75 -3.99 -13.31
CA ALA A 45 -10.14 -4.38 -13.44
C ALA A 45 -10.41 -4.86 -14.87
N ASN A 46 -10.19 -3.99 -15.89
CA ASN A 46 -10.52 -4.31 -17.28
C ASN A 46 -9.50 -5.28 -17.91
N ASN A 47 -8.20 -5.10 -17.63
CA ASN A 47 -7.16 -6.03 -18.10
C ASN A 47 -7.01 -7.24 -17.15
N ILE A 48 -6.92 -6.98 -15.84
CA ILE A 48 -6.79 -8.00 -14.81
C ILE A 48 -8.05 -7.96 -13.95
N THR A 49 -8.92 -8.97 -14.07
CA THR A 49 -10.21 -8.99 -13.38
C THR A 49 -10.18 -9.91 -12.16
N ALA A 50 -10.68 -9.46 -11.02
CA ALA A 50 -10.84 -10.29 -9.84
C ALA A 50 -11.86 -11.41 -10.10
N LYS A 51 -11.51 -12.64 -9.69
CA LYS A 51 -12.36 -13.81 -9.88
C LYS A 51 -13.60 -13.78 -8.99
N ASP A 52 -13.50 -13.19 -7.83
CA ASP A 52 -14.55 -13.08 -6.83
C ASP A 52 -14.58 -11.66 -6.27
N GLN A 53 -15.75 -11.20 -5.84
CA GLN A 53 -15.87 -9.87 -5.21
C GLN A 53 -15.04 -9.75 -3.91
N ALA A 54 -14.76 -10.87 -3.25
CA ALA A 54 -13.85 -10.89 -2.12
C ALA A 54 -12.43 -10.43 -2.48
N ASP A 55 -12.03 -10.54 -3.74
CA ASP A 55 -10.73 -10.15 -4.28
C ASP A 55 -10.70 -8.70 -4.83
N MET A 56 -11.74 -7.91 -4.59
CA MET A 56 -11.92 -6.57 -5.20
C MET A 56 -10.77 -5.59 -4.91
N TRP A 57 -9.99 -5.82 -3.86
CA TRP A 57 -8.80 -5.03 -3.59
C TRP A 57 -7.78 -5.05 -4.74
N VAL A 58 -7.80 -6.09 -5.58
CA VAL A 58 -6.96 -6.18 -6.79
C VAL A 58 -7.33 -5.07 -7.78
N HIS A 59 -8.62 -4.73 -7.88
CA HIS A 59 -9.05 -3.58 -8.65
C HIS A 59 -8.70 -2.28 -7.92
N GLU A 60 -9.26 -2.11 -6.73
CA GLU A 60 -9.31 -0.82 -6.04
C GLU A 60 -7.98 -0.43 -5.38
N GLY A 61 -7.27 -1.39 -4.79
CA GLY A 61 -5.99 -1.13 -4.15
C GLY A 61 -4.89 -0.74 -5.13
N PHE A 62 -4.81 -1.43 -6.28
CA PHE A 62 -3.84 -1.07 -7.32
C PHE A 62 -4.23 0.21 -8.03
N THR A 63 -5.50 0.43 -8.30
CA THR A 63 -5.98 1.67 -8.92
C THR A 63 -5.75 2.87 -8.01
N SER A 64 -6.06 2.76 -6.71
CA SER A 64 -5.72 3.81 -5.74
C SER A 64 -4.21 4.04 -5.62
N TYR A 65 -3.40 3.00 -5.81
CA TYR A 65 -1.95 3.19 -5.87
C TYR A 65 -1.49 3.84 -7.19
N SER A 66 -2.22 3.66 -8.28
CA SER A 66 -1.97 4.34 -9.56
C SER A 66 -2.10 5.86 -9.43
N GLU A 67 -2.95 6.37 -8.55
CA GLU A 67 -3.03 7.80 -8.20
C GLU A 67 -1.69 8.33 -7.66
N THR A 68 -1.03 7.54 -6.80
CA THR A 68 0.30 7.85 -6.26
C THR A 68 1.38 7.85 -7.35
N LEU A 69 1.35 6.83 -8.23
CA LEU A 69 2.29 6.75 -9.36
C LEU A 69 2.09 7.87 -10.37
N PHE A 70 0.83 8.26 -10.62
CA PHE A 70 0.50 9.43 -11.43
C PHE A 70 1.06 10.70 -10.79
N THR A 71 0.82 10.92 -9.50
CA THR A 71 1.33 12.09 -8.77
C THR A 71 2.85 12.17 -8.82
N GLU A 72 3.56 11.03 -8.66
CA GLU A 72 5.01 10.97 -8.76
C GLU A 72 5.53 11.42 -10.14
N ASN A 73 4.84 11.00 -11.20
CA ASN A 73 5.22 11.38 -12.57
C ASN A 73 4.79 12.79 -12.95
N TYR A 74 3.62 13.23 -12.49
CA TYR A 74 3.04 14.53 -12.85
C TYR A 74 3.65 15.69 -12.06
N MET A 75 4.01 15.44 -10.81
CA MET A 75 4.64 16.41 -9.90
C MET A 75 6.06 15.94 -9.55
N ASP A 76 6.19 15.22 -8.44
CA ASP A 76 7.46 14.65 -7.96
C ASP A 76 7.21 13.56 -6.92
N LYS A 77 8.30 12.93 -6.46
CA LYS A 77 8.27 11.86 -5.45
C LYS A 77 7.78 12.36 -4.09
N ASP A 78 8.16 13.55 -3.67
CA ASP A 78 7.77 14.12 -2.38
C ASP A 78 6.26 14.38 -2.33
N ALA A 79 5.67 14.85 -3.42
CA ALA A 79 4.22 15.03 -3.56
C ALA A 79 3.49 13.67 -3.49
N ALA A 80 4.02 12.66 -4.19
CA ALA A 80 3.45 11.31 -4.17
C ALA A 80 3.49 10.69 -2.77
N GLU A 81 4.61 10.83 -2.04
CA GLU A 81 4.74 10.37 -0.67
C GLU A 81 3.76 11.10 0.27
N LYS A 82 3.64 12.42 0.16
CA LYS A 82 2.64 13.19 0.90
C LYS A 82 1.23 12.72 0.62
N TYR A 83 0.89 12.47 -0.65
CA TYR A 83 -0.43 12.01 -1.06
C TYR A 83 -0.75 10.65 -0.44
N ILE A 84 0.07 9.62 -0.64
CA ILE A 84 -0.20 8.27 -0.14
C ILE A 84 -0.21 8.20 1.39
N ILE A 85 0.63 8.98 2.08
CA ILE A 85 0.61 9.09 3.55
C ILE A 85 -0.65 9.82 4.00
N GLY A 86 -1.06 10.87 3.28
CA GLY A 86 -2.26 11.64 3.60
C GLY A 86 -3.54 10.80 3.57
N VAL A 87 -3.72 9.95 2.55
CA VAL A 87 -4.91 9.08 2.44
C VAL A 87 -5.02 8.03 3.54
N ARG A 88 -3.95 7.74 4.31
CA ARG A 88 -4.02 6.85 5.49
C ARG A 88 -5.06 7.28 6.52
N LYS A 89 -5.37 8.58 6.59
CA LYS A 89 -6.35 9.13 7.54
C LYS A 89 -7.76 8.62 7.28
N SER A 90 -8.05 8.16 6.07
CA SER A 90 -9.35 7.59 5.69
C SER A 90 -9.49 6.10 6.04
N ILE A 91 -8.39 5.42 6.40
CA ILE A 91 -8.40 4.00 6.75
C ILE A 91 -9.12 3.80 8.07
N GLN A 92 -10.14 2.95 8.09
CA GLN A 92 -11.02 2.73 9.24
C GLN A 92 -10.66 1.47 10.04
N ASN A 93 -10.08 0.45 9.39
CA ASN A 93 -9.80 -0.86 9.98
C ASN A 93 -11.04 -1.48 10.66
N ASP A 94 -12.19 -1.36 10.02
CA ASP A 94 -13.50 -1.83 10.53
C ASP A 94 -13.65 -3.35 10.41
N LYS A 95 -13.21 -3.92 9.28
CA LYS A 95 -13.22 -5.36 8.97
C LYS A 95 -12.10 -5.69 7.97
N PRO A 96 -11.78 -6.98 7.73
CA PRO A 96 -10.82 -7.36 6.71
C PRO A 96 -11.16 -6.83 5.32
N ILE A 97 -10.14 -6.54 4.52
CA ILE A 97 -10.29 -6.10 3.14
C ILE A 97 -10.85 -7.23 2.27
N ILE A 98 -10.34 -8.46 2.46
CA ILE A 98 -10.86 -9.63 1.76
C ILE A 98 -12.19 -10.04 2.39
N GLY A 99 -13.23 -10.10 1.56
CA GLY A 99 -14.56 -10.53 1.95
C GLY A 99 -14.71 -12.05 2.02
N HIS A 100 -15.96 -12.51 2.02
CA HIS A 100 -16.27 -13.94 1.99
C HIS A 100 -16.43 -14.41 0.53
N TYR A 101 -15.67 -15.43 0.17
CA TYR A 101 -15.73 -16.00 -1.18
C TYR A 101 -17.03 -16.74 -1.46
N GLY A 102 -17.42 -16.79 -2.74
CA GLY A 102 -18.57 -17.51 -3.21
C GLY A 102 -19.92 -16.86 -2.94
N ILE A 103 -19.92 -15.66 -2.39
CA ILE A 103 -21.10 -14.82 -2.18
C ILE A 103 -20.77 -13.38 -2.57
N ARG A 104 -21.79 -12.54 -2.76
CA ARG A 104 -21.57 -11.13 -3.07
C ARG A 104 -21.10 -10.37 -1.81
N ASN A 105 -19.79 -10.34 -1.57
CA ASN A 105 -19.18 -9.70 -0.40
C ASN A 105 -17.78 -9.16 -0.69
N GLU A 106 -17.66 -7.84 -0.77
CA GLU A 106 -16.42 -7.12 -1.11
C GLU A 106 -15.45 -6.93 0.06
N GLY A 107 -15.87 -7.21 1.29
CA GLY A 107 -15.05 -6.87 2.47
C GLY A 107 -15.09 -5.38 2.81
N SER A 108 -14.01 -4.84 3.37
CA SER A 108 -13.92 -3.44 3.80
C SER A 108 -13.63 -2.51 2.61
N SER A 109 -14.22 -1.30 2.64
CA SER A 109 -13.82 -0.20 1.76
C SER A 109 -12.38 0.29 1.99
N ASP A 110 -11.71 -0.17 3.04
CA ASP A 110 -10.26 0.01 3.22
C ASP A 110 -9.44 -0.63 2.09
N MET A 111 -10.06 -1.42 1.19
CA MET A 111 -9.40 -1.92 -0.02
C MET A 111 -8.77 -0.81 -0.86
N TYR A 112 -9.33 0.40 -0.85
CA TYR A 112 -8.77 1.60 -1.49
C TYR A 112 -7.53 2.11 -0.72
N PRO A 113 -7.67 2.81 0.40
CA PRO A 113 -6.53 3.48 1.04
C PRO A 113 -5.54 2.52 1.70
N LYS A 114 -6.02 1.45 2.35
CA LYS A 114 -5.16 0.48 3.02
C LYS A 114 -4.50 -0.46 2.01
N GLY A 115 -5.22 -0.86 0.95
CA GLY A 115 -4.64 -1.61 -0.16
C GLY A 115 -3.49 -0.84 -0.83
N ALA A 116 -3.71 0.43 -1.18
CA ALA A 116 -2.68 1.29 -1.74
C ALA A 116 -1.47 1.48 -0.80
N ASN A 117 -1.71 1.71 0.49
CA ASN A 117 -0.64 1.86 1.49
C ASN A 117 0.14 0.57 1.74
N MET A 118 -0.49 -0.60 1.62
CA MET A 118 0.19 -1.90 1.64
C MET A 118 1.13 -2.03 0.43
N LEU A 119 0.66 -1.72 -0.77
CA LEU A 119 1.50 -1.73 -1.99
C LEU A 119 2.67 -0.75 -1.88
N HIS A 120 2.43 0.44 -1.33
CA HIS A 120 3.50 1.40 -1.07
C HIS A 120 4.53 0.86 -0.07
N THR A 121 4.08 0.21 1.01
CA THR A 121 4.96 -0.46 1.98
C THR A 121 5.80 -1.56 1.31
N ILE A 122 5.19 -2.39 0.46
CA ILE A 122 5.90 -3.42 -0.33
C ILE A 122 6.97 -2.79 -1.22
N ARG A 123 6.67 -1.67 -1.90
CA ARG A 123 7.64 -0.91 -2.69
C ARG A 123 8.84 -0.47 -1.85
N GLN A 124 8.60 0.03 -0.62
CA GLN A 124 9.69 0.44 0.27
C GLN A 124 10.57 -0.75 0.70
N VAL A 125 9.98 -1.93 0.92
CA VAL A 125 10.75 -3.14 1.24
C VAL A 125 11.59 -3.61 0.06
N ILE A 126 11.04 -3.59 -1.15
CA ILE A 126 11.78 -3.92 -2.39
C ILE A 126 12.94 -2.96 -2.59
N ASN A 127 12.77 -1.69 -2.26
CA ASN A 127 13.79 -0.63 -2.34
C ASN A 127 14.51 -0.55 -3.72
N ASP A 128 13.76 -0.82 -4.77
CA ASP A 128 14.17 -0.75 -6.17
C ASP A 128 12.95 -0.35 -7.00
N ASP A 129 12.86 0.91 -7.35
CA ASP A 129 11.71 1.49 -8.04
C ASP A 129 11.54 0.90 -9.45
N GLU A 130 12.63 0.57 -10.13
CA GLU A 130 12.53 -0.03 -11.46
C GLU A 130 12.04 -1.48 -11.37
N LYS A 131 12.54 -2.26 -10.42
CA LYS A 131 12.05 -3.62 -10.17
C LYS A 131 10.57 -3.61 -9.79
N PHE A 132 10.14 -2.67 -8.95
CA PHE A 132 8.73 -2.53 -8.58
C PHE A 132 7.86 -2.20 -9.80
N ARG A 133 8.29 -1.27 -10.67
CA ARG A 133 7.60 -0.99 -11.95
C ARG A 133 7.54 -2.20 -12.87
N GLN A 134 8.62 -2.97 -12.95
CA GLN A 134 8.64 -4.21 -13.75
C GLN A 134 7.65 -5.25 -13.20
N ILE A 135 7.48 -5.34 -11.89
CA ILE A 135 6.45 -6.20 -11.27
C ILE A 135 5.05 -5.77 -11.70
N LEU A 136 4.72 -4.47 -11.62
CA LEU A 136 3.41 -3.96 -12.04
C LEU A 136 3.13 -4.18 -13.54
N ARG A 137 4.12 -3.91 -14.40
CA ARG A 137 4.02 -4.17 -15.85
C ARG A 137 3.91 -5.67 -16.14
N GLY A 138 4.65 -6.47 -15.40
CA GLY A 138 4.65 -7.92 -15.54
C GLY A 138 3.31 -8.54 -15.13
N LEU A 139 2.69 -8.07 -14.06
CA LEU A 139 1.31 -8.46 -13.70
C LEU A 139 0.37 -8.25 -14.89
N ASN A 140 0.40 -7.06 -15.48
CA ASN A 140 -0.46 -6.72 -16.62
C ASN A 140 -0.17 -7.50 -17.89
N LYS A 141 1.06 -7.92 -18.10
CA LYS A 141 1.48 -8.73 -19.24
C LYS A 141 1.13 -10.22 -19.04
N ASP A 142 1.50 -10.76 -17.87
CA ASP A 142 1.43 -12.21 -17.62
C ASP A 142 -0.01 -12.65 -17.32
N PHE A 143 -0.85 -11.75 -16.79
CA PHE A 143 -2.29 -11.95 -16.56
C PHE A 143 -3.19 -11.18 -17.55
N TYR A 144 -2.66 -10.90 -18.74
CA TYR A 144 -3.40 -10.14 -19.76
C TYR A 144 -4.75 -10.75 -20.08
N HIS A 145 -5.83 -9.97 -19.90
CA HIS A 145 -7.24 -10.36 -20.07
C HIS A 145 -7.65 -11.64 -19.32
N GLN A 146 -7.12 -11.81 -18.10
CA GLN A 146 -7.42 -12.96 -17.27
C GLN A 146 -8.23 -12.57 -16.03
N THR A 147 -9.04 -13.53 -15.60
CA THR A 147 -9.68 -13.49 -14.28
C THR A 147 -8.76 -14.16 -13.27
N ILE A 148 -8.37 -13.45 -12.21
CA ILE A 148 -7.38 -13.90 -11.24
C ILE A 148 -7.86 -13.83 -9.81
N THR A 149 -7.16 -14.49 -8.92
CA THR A 149 -7.39 -14.49 -7.47
C THR A 149 -6.34 -13.64 -6.75
N THR A 150 -6.66 -13.17 -5.55
CA THR A 150 -5.69 -12.56 -4.62
C THR A 150 -4.42 -13.39 -4.51
N LYS A 151 -4.55 -14.72 -4.33
CA LYS A 151 -3.39 -15.61 -4.17
C LYS A 151 -2.42 -15.56 -5.34
N GLN A 152 -2.92 -15.50 -6.57
CA GLN A 152 -2.07 -15.38 -7.76
C GLN A 152 -1.29 -14.06 -7.77
N VAL A 153 -1.91 -12.96 -7.34
CA VAL A 153 -1.23 -11.65 -7.23
C VAL A 153 -0.16 -11.66 -6.13
N GLU A 154 -0.49 -12.19 -4.95
CA GLU A 154 0.44 -12.33 -3.82
C GLU A 154 1.67 -13.15 -4.20
N ASP A 155 1.45 -14.31 -4.84
CA ASP A 155 2.53 -15.20 -5.27
C ASP A 155 3.40 -14.55 -6.35
N TYR A 156 2.77 -13.85 -7.30
CA TYR A 156 3.48 -13.14 -8.35
C TYR A 156 4.42 -12.08 -7.79
N ILE A 157 3.91 -11.22 -6.91
CA ILE A 157 4.72 -10.15 -6.29
C ILE A 157 5.87 -10.75 -5.48
N SER A 158 5.60 -11.78 -4.68
CA SER A 158 6.63 -12.43 -3.87
C SER A 158 7.70 -13.09 -4.77
N GLN A 159 7.29 -13.82 -5.80
CA GLN A 159 8.21 -14.48 -6.72
C GLN A 159 9.07 -13.48 -7.50
N LYS A 160 8.46 -12.45 -8.08
CA LYS A 160 9.18 -11.47 -8.91
C LYS A 160 10.09 -10.54 -8.09
N SER A 161 9.71 -10.25 -6.86
CA SER A 161 10.56 -9.48 -5.95
C SER A 161 11.70 -10.31 -5.37
N GLY A 162 11.52 -11.63 -5.22
CA GLY A 162 12.42 -12.52 -4.49
C GLY A 162 12.29 -12.40 -2.96
N ILE A 163 11.19 -11.78 -2.49
CA ILE A 163 10.90 -11.56 -1.06
C ILE A 163 9.55 -12.20 -0.74
N ASP A 164 9.49 -13.01 0.31
CA ASP A 164 8.23 -13.57 0.78
C ASP A 164 7.40 -12.49 1.50
N PHE A 165 6.32 -12.03 0.84
CA PHE A 165 5.37 -11.07 1.38
C PHE A 165 4.12 -11.73 1.98
N SER A 166 4.06 -13.04 2.12
CA SER A 166 2.87 -13.77 2.58
C SER A 166 2.33 -13.26 3.92
N SER A 167 3.21 -12.99 4.89
CA SER A 167 2.82 -12.45 6.19
C SER A 167 2.35 -11.00 6.12
N VAL A 168 2.90 -10.20 5.19
CA VAL A 168 2.49 -8.81 4.93
C VAL A 168 1.07 -8.80 4.33
N PHE A 169 0.83 -9.59 3.28
CA PHE A 169 -0.52 -9.73 2.72
C PHE A 169 -1.52 -10.23 3.75
N ASN A 170 -1.14 -11.23 4.55
CA ASN A 170 -2.01 -11.74 5.60
C ASN A 170 -2.36 -10.66 6.64
N GLN A 171 -1.39 -9.87 7.06
CA GLN A 171 -1.56 -8.77 8.00
C GLN A 171 -2.55 -7.72 7.49
N TYR A 172 -2.30 -7.19 6.30
CA TYR A 172 -3.05 -6.02 5.80
C TYR A 172 -4.38 -6.39 5.16
N LEU A 173 -4.47 -7.53 4.46
CA LEU A 173 -5.68 -7.91 3.72
C LEU A 173 -6.68 -8.70 4.56
N ARG A 174 -6.20 -9.54 5.50
CA ARG A 174 -7.04 -10.50 6.23
C ARG A 174 -7.27 -10.13 7.69
N THR A 175 -6.68 -9.03 8.16
CA THR A 175 -6.89 -8.54 9.53
C THR A 175 -7.13 -7.03 9.56
N VAL A 176 -7.69 -6.57 10.66
CA VAL A 176 -7.81 -5.12 10.98
C VAL A 176 -6.58 -4.57 11.71
N LYS A 177 -5.57 -5.43 11.96
CA LYS A 177 -4.39 -5.07 12.74
C LYS A 177 -3.39 -4.30 11.89
N ILE A 178 -2.89 -3.19 12.41
CA ILE A 178 -1.75 -2.47 11.85
C ILE A 178 -0.53 -2.81 12.71
N PRO A 179 0.62 -3.17 12.11
CA PRO A 179 1.84 -3.46 12.86
C PRO A 179 2.24 -2.29 13.74
N ASN A 180 2.57 -2.55 15.00
CA ASN A 180 3.19 -1.58 15.87
C ASN A 180 4.68 -1.91 15.98
N LEU A 181 5.55 -0.93 15.75
CA LEU A 181 6.94 -0.99 16.15
C LEU A 181 7.06 -0.32 17.52
N GLU A 182 7.17 -1.13 18.58
CA GLU A 182 7.49 -0.66 19.92
C GLU A 182 8.98 -0.44 20.02
N TYR A 183 9.40 0.72 20.55
CA TYR A 183 10.81 1.05 20.63
C TYR A 183 11.17 1.94 21.81
N SER A 184 12.43 1.85 22.24
CA SER A 184 13.09 2.82 23.10
C SER A 184 14.53 3.03 22.62
N GLN A 185 15.08 4.21 22.91
CA GLN A 185 16.45 4.56 22.55
C GLN A 185 17.20 5.07 23.78
N THR A 186 18.45 4.59 23.94
CA THR A 186 19.38 5.08 24.96
C THR A 186 20.73 5.32 24.28
N GLY A 187 21.14 6.57 24.19
CA GLY A 187 22.29 6.95 23.37
C GLY A 187 22.08 6.49 21.92
N ASN A 188 23.02 5.75 21.38
CA ASN A 188 22.95 5.18 20.04
C ASN A 188 22.43 3.74 19.99
N ILE A 189 21.83 3.22 21.06
CA ILE A 189 21.23 1.89 21.09
C ILE A 189 19.72 2.01 20.94
N LEU A 190 19.18 1.47 19.84
CA LEU A 190 17.76 1.32 19.60
C LEU A 190 17.33 -0.09 20.04
N LYS A 191 16.37 -0.16 20.95
CA LYS A 191 15.67 -1.40 21.32
C LYS A 191 14.31 -1.38 20.69
N PHE A 192 13.88 -2.48 20.03
CA PHE A 192 12.65 -2.51 19.26
C PHE A 192 12.08 -3.93 19.11
N ARG A 193 10.79 -4.01 18.84
CA ARG A 193 10.09 -5.23 18.41
C ARG A 193 8.79 -4.88 17.69
N TYR A 194 8.23 -5.86 16.96
CA TYR A 194 6.84 -5.78 16.51
C TYR A 194 5.86 -6.26 17.58
N SER A 195 4.70 -5.59 17.63
CA SER A 195 3.49 -6.05 18.32
C SER A 195 2.27 -5.81 17.43
N ASN A 196 1.12 -6.38 17.79
CA ASN A 196 -0.12 -6.30 17.01
C ASN A 196 0.00 -6.88 15.59
N VAL A 197 0.75 -7.96 15.44
CA VAL A 197 1.02 -8.61 14.15
C VAL A 197 0.44 -10.02 14.10
N VAL A 198 0.33 -10.58 12.90
CA VAL A 198 0.02 -11.98 12.66
C VAL A 198 1.23 -12.86 13.00
N ASP A 199 0.99 -14.16 13.15
CA ASP A 199 2.07 -15.12 13.36
C ASP A 199 3.11 -15.06 12.23
N LYS A 200 4.39 -15.19 12.59
CA LYS A 200 5.55 -15.14 11.66
C LYS A 200 5.60 -13.86 10.81
N PHE A 201 5.02 -12.76 11.28
CA PHE A 201 5.09 -11.48 10.57
C PHE A 201 6.53 -11.04 10.35
N SER A 202 6.85 -10.71 9.10
CA SER A 202 8.17 -10.24 8.69
C SER A 202 8.00 -9.02 7.78
N LEU A 203 8.51 -7.89 8.22
CA LEU A 203 8.54 -6.64 7.47
C LEU A 203 9.83 -5.88 7.81
N PRO A 204 10.87 -5.98 6.99
CA PRO A 204 12.07 -5.17 7.14
C PRO A 204 11.75 -3.67 7.03
N LEU A 205 12.37 -2.86 7.86
CA LEU A 205 12.21 -1.41 7.84
C LEU A 205 13.55 -0.72 7.59
N ARG A 206 13.54 0.29 6.72
CA ARG A 206 14.65 1.25 6.61
C ARG A 206 14.31 2.49 7.43
N LEU A 207 15.24 2.90 8.27
CA LEU A 207 15.17 4.17 8.96
C LEU A 207 15.39 5.32 7.95
N LYS A 208 15.19 6.56 8.34
CA LYS A 208 15.42 7.70 7.44
C LYS A 208 16.87 7.83 6.96
N ASP A 209 17.82 7.37 7.76
CA ASP A 209 19.24 7.31 7.41
C ASP A 209 19.63 6.09 6.55
N ASN A 210 18.64 5.37 6.03
CA ASN A 210 18.76 4.12 5.26
C ASN A 210 19.28 2.90 6.05
N GLN A 211 19.51 3.00 7.37
CA GLN A 211 19.87 1.83 8.15
C GLN A 211 18.70 0.81 8.13
N LEU A 212 18.99 -0.43 7.76
CA LEU A 212 18.02 -1.53 7.74
C LEU A 212 17.89 -2.15 9.13
N ILE A 213 16.66 -2.35 9.57
CA ILE A 213 16.33 -3.15 10.76
C ILE A 213 15.34 -4.26 10.36
N ASN A 214 15.44 -5.41 11.03
CA ASN A 214 14.57 -6.57 10.79
C ASN A 214 13.83 -6.93 12.08
N PRO A 215 12.75 -6.19 12.43
CA PRO A 215 12.04 -6.41 13.68
C PRO A 215 11.32 -7.76 13.67
N THR A 216 11.32 -8.43 14.83
CA THR A 216 10.49 -9.59 15.14
C THR A 216 9.57 -9.28 16.30
N THR A 217 8.81 -10.26 16.78
CA THR A 217 8.00 -10.11 18.01
C THR A 217 8.83 -10.11 19.30
N GLU A 218 10.09 -10.57 19.20
CA GLU A 218 11.02 -10.55 20.33
C GLU A 218 11.80 -9.24 20.37
N TRP A 219 12.18 -8.81 21.59
CA TRP A 219 13.00 -7.64 21.77
C TRP A 219 14.39 -7.82 21.16
N GLN A 220 14.74 -6.86 20.32
CA GLN A 220 16.03 -6.80 19.63
C GLN A 220 16.70 -5.45 19.91
N THR A 221 18.00 -5.39 19.72
CA THR A 221 18.76 -4.15 19.80
C THR A 221 19.64 -3.97 18.56
N VAL A 222 19.80 -2.72 18.15
CA VAL A 222 20.75 -2.34 17.09
C VAL A 222 21.47 -1.06 17.49
N LYS A 223 22.72 -0.95 17.08
CA LYS A 223 23.49 0.29 17.21
C LYS A 223 23.13 1.20 16.04
N LEU A 224 22.69 2.41 16.37
CA LEU A 224 22.41 3.47 15.40
C LEU A 224 23.70 4.18 14.96
N ASN A 225 23.66 4.78 13.78
CA ASN A 225 24.76 5.58 13.23
C ASN A 225 24.98 6.89 13.99
N SER A 226 24.00 7.32 14.81
CA SER A 226 24.01 8.58 15.56
C SER A 226 23.32 8.41 16.91
N GLU A 227 23.64 9.29 17.88
CA GLU A 227 22.92 9.40 19.15
C GLU A 227 21.67 10.31 19.06
N ASN A 228 21.46 10.95 17.92
CA ASN A 228 20.25 11.74 17.69
C ASN A 228 19.01 10.85 17.81
N PRO A 229 17.85 11.41 18.16
CA PRO A 229 16.59 10.67 18.17
C PRO A 229 16.38 9.94 16.84
N VAL A 230 16.03 8.64 16.92
CA VAL A 230 15.77 7.83 15.73
C VAL A 230 14.60 8.42 14.93
N GLU A 231 14.82 8.55 13.63
CA GLU A 231 13.79 8.95 12.69
C GLU A 231 13.36 7.74 11.83
N PHE A 232 12.08 7.39 11.93
CA PHE A 232 11.49 6.33 11.11
C PHE A 232 11.04 6.87 9.76
N ASN A 233 11.15 6.03 8.72
CA ASN A 233 10.65 6.37 7.41
C ASN A 233 9.12 6.29 7.40
N PRO A 234 8.39 7.39 7.16
CA PRO A 234 6.94 7.43 7.21
C PRO A 234 6.26 6.67 6.04
N ASN A 235 7.02 6.28 5.03
CA ASN A 235 6.49 5.56 3.87
C ASN A 235 6.04 4.13 4.19
N TYR A 236 6.49 3.54 5.30
CA TYR A 236 5.94 2.28 5.79
C TYR A 236 4.62 2.50 6.53
N TYR A 237 3.60 1.70 6.26
CA TYR A 237 2.35 1.75 7.00
C TYR A 237 2.47 0.94 8.31
N VAL A 238 3.19 1.50 9.26
CA VAL A 238 3.50 0.95 10.59
C VAL A 238 3.25 2.05 11.63
N ILE A 239 2.74 1.68 12.79
CA ILE A 239 2.56 2.59 13.93
C ILE A 239 3.82 2.51 14.80
N TYR A 240 4.51 3.63 14.97
CA TYR A 240 5.71 3.73 15.82
C TYR A 240 5.31 4.12 17.24
N LYS A 241 5.61 3.25 18.22
CA LYS A 241 5.26 3.44 19.64
C LYS A 241 6.52 3.52 20.49
N LYS A 242 6.84 4.71 20.97
CA LYS A 242 7.88 4.87 21.99
C LYS A 242 7.39 4.34 23.34
N ILE A 243 8.21 3.55 24.05
CA ILE A 243 7.94 2.97 25.35
C ILE A 243 8.90 3.49 26.42
#